data_a132bc890db6cadbdbf0358501482e6f
#
_entry.id   a132bc890db6cadbdbf0358501482e6f
#
_cell.length_a   1.000
_cell.length_b   1.000
_cell.length_c   1.000
_cell.angle_alpha   90.00
_cell.angle_beta   90.00
_cell.angle_gamma   90.00
#
_symmetry.space_group_name_H-M   'P 1'
#
loop_
_entity.id
_entity.type
_entity.pdbx_description
1 polymer ?
#
loop_
_entity_poly.entity_id
_entity_poly.type
_entity_poly.pdbx_seq_one_letter_code
_entity_poly.pdbx_strand_id
1 'polypeptide(L)'
;MTTQFFGKTLSGPFTIPSGIVTTATSIIQYVFDHMPEVGVVTTKSIGLKPRLGNREPVLSQYAPGCFVNAVGLTNPGAEESVALLGQLRVPHDRFLLTSIFGGSLEEFVEVAKLLAPVSDGLELNLSCPHATGYGMAMGQDPEMVRAITAAVKAVVDIPVIPKLTPNTPNIAEIARAAAEGGADALCAINTLGPGYTSAHGHPVLSNGAGGMSGKGVLPIALKCVREVIAATGLPVIGCGGASSAADVRAFFDAGASVVGVGSALVGMTTADMQAYFNTLQLDLDHTQDRAENLVRYDIDMQFRPVSLVSNQRVCDDIAILTFDRKINVQAGEFIFLWIPGLGEKPFSALTDDPFSLVVIDLGEFTHTLMDLPVGTEAYVRGPHGVPVEPPDDARIMAVAGGTGLAAVYQIARDFGNADIFVGARSENRLYFLDECAQIADLHVATDDGSSGFHGRVTELLRERLSNMSDTERSALVFYNCGPEPMVHAAEAVQREFCKPEQIFSAIDY
;
A
#
# COMPACT_ATOMS: atom_id res chain seq x y z
N MET A 1 10.58 25.88 10.21
CA MET A 1 12.07 25.67 10.32
C MET A 1 12.60 25.37 8.93
N THR A 2 13.69 26.04 8.46
CA THR A 2 14.37 25.70 7.20
C THR A 2 15.49 24.71 7.51
N THR A 3 15.49 23.56 6.85
CA THR A 3 16.50 22.51 7.05
C THR A 3 17.45 22.50 5.85
N GLN A 4 18.76 22.66 6.11
CA GLN A 4 19.78 22.47 5.08
C GLN A 4 20.14 21.00 4.97
N PHE A 5 20.08 20.45 3.75
CA PHE A 5 20.35 19.04 3.50
C PHE A 5 21.03 18.86 2.15
N PHE A 6 22.32 18.52 2.16
CA PHE A 6 23.17 18.32 0.97
C PHE A 6 23.07 19.43 -0.08
N GLY A 7 23.21 20.68 0.37
CA GLY A 7 23.20 21.86 -0.51
C GLY A 7 21.81 22.35 -0.92
N LYS A 8 20.75 21.64 -0.58
CA LYS A 8 19.36 22.08 -0.75
C LYS A 8 18.84 22.70 0.54
N THR A 9 18.07 23.78 0.42
CA THR A 9 17.22 24.29 1.49
C THR A 9 15.88 23.60 1.36
N LEU A 10 15.61 22.63 2.22
CA LEU A 10 14.37 21.86 2.18
C LEU A 10 13.17 22.72 2.55
N SER A 11 12.05 22.49 1.90
CA SER A 11 10.76 23.15 2.16
C SER A 11 10.18 22.77 3.53
N GLY A 12 10.51 21.56 4.05
CA GLY A 12 10.06 21.07 5.34
C GLY A 12 11.01 20.08 5.98
N PRO A 13 10.84 19.81 7.29
CA PRO A 13 11.77 19.01 8.07
C PRO A 13 11.41 17.51 8.09
N PHE A 14 10.38 17.08 7.38
CA PHE A 14 9.90 15.72 7.45
C PHE A 14 10.36 14.85 6.28
N THR A 15 10.43 13.54 6.53
CA THR A 15 10.50 12.51 5.48
C THR A 15 9.41 11.46 5.66
N ILE A 16 8.91 10.92 4.54
CA ILE A 16 8.17 9.66 4.53
C ILE A 16 9.20 8.55 4.34
N PRO A 17 9.39 7.65 5.32
CA PRO A 17 10.39 6.59 5.27
C PRO A 17 10.10 5.54 4.20
N SER A 18 11.14 4.83 3.76
CA SER A 18 11.04 3.72 2.80
C SER A 18 9.98 2.68 3.21
N GLY A 19 9.15 2.30 2.23
CA GLY A 19 8.15 1.24 2.39
C GLY A 19 6.82 1.67 2.97
N ILE A 20 6.64 2.95 3.27
CA ILE A 20 5.37 3.54 3.70
C ILE A 20 4.86 4.42 2.55
N VAL A 21 3.69 4.12 2.00
CA VAL A 21 2.97 4.81 0.90
C VAL A 21 3.80 5.18 -0.36
N THR A 22 5.11 5.17 -0.31
CA THR A 22 6.03 5.59 -1.40
C THR A 22 6.39 4.45 -2.36
N THR A 23 5.48 3.52 -2.58
CA THR A 23 5.67 2.41 -3.53
C THR A 23 5.35 2.83 -4.96
N ALA A 24 4.30 3.63 -5.15
CA ALA A 24 3.89 4.14 -6.47
C ALA A 24 4.45 5.54 -6.73
N THR A 25 4.99 5.78 -7.93
CA THR A 25 5.51 7.09 -8.35
C THR A 25 4.44 8.16 -8.40
N SER A 26 3.18 7.81 -8.67
CA SER A 26 2.04 8.74 -8.61
C SER A 26 1.83 9.33 -7.21
N ILE A 27 2.00 8.53 -6.15
CA ILE A 27 1.92 9.01 -4.77
C ILE A 27 3.15 9.87 -4.43
N ILE A 28 4.35 9.46 -4.85
CA ILE A 28 5.57 10.27 -4.67
C ILE A 28 5.39 11.65 -5.31
N GLN A 29 4.87 11.71 -6.56
CA GLN A 29 4.60 12.96 -7.24
C GLN A 29 3.55 13.80 -6.52
N TYR A 30 2.47 13.16 -6.03
CA TYR A 30 1.45 13.84 -5.23
C TYR A 30 2.03 14.49 -3.96
N VAL A 31 2.93 13.78 -3.25
CA VAL A 31 3.63 14.33 -2.08
C VAL A 31 4.48 15.53 -2.46
N PHE A 32 5.22 15.47 -3.57
CA PHE A 32 6.00 16.61 -4.04
C PHE A 32 5.14 17.81 -4.42
N ASP A 33 4.01 17.58 -5.05
CA ASP A 33 3.14 18.65 -5.54
C ASP A 33 2.28 19.30 -4.44
N HIS A 34 1.91 18.55 -3.36
CA HIS A 34 0.87 18.97 -2.42
C HIS A 34 1.29 18.99 -0.94
N MET A 35 2.43 18.42 -0.54
CA MET A 35 2.87 18.34 0.86
C MET A 35 4.21 19.05 1.06
N PRO A 36 4.24 20.40 1.09
CA PRO A 36 5.50 21.17 1.24
C PRO A 36 6.26 20.88 2.54
N GLU A 37 5.63 20.37 3.55
CA GLU A 37 6.23 20.02 4.83
C GLU A 37 7.16 18.78 4.74
N VAL A 38 6.95 17.93 3.72
CA VAL A 38 7.77 16.74 3.47
C VAL A 38 8.95 17.10 2.57
N GLY A 39 10.07 17.52 3.13
CA GLY A 39 11.28 17.92 2.39
C GLY A 39 12.02 16.77 1.74
N VAL A 40 11.95 15.58 2.31
CA VAL A 40 12.60 14.35 1.78
C VAL A 40 11.55 13.28 1.52
N VAL A 41 11.57 12.65 0.36
CA VAL A 41 10.74 11.46 0.07
C VAL A 41 11.66 10.28 -0.16
N THR A 42 11.49 9.22 0.66
CA THR A 42 12.27 8.00 0.53
C THR A 42 11.46 6.95 -0.22
N THR A 43 11.98 6.43 -1.33
CA THR A 43 11.29 5.40 -2.12
C THR A 43 11.20 4.06 -1.39
N LYS A 44 10.34 3.17 -1.85
CA LYS A 44 10.43 1.74 -1.51
C LYS A 44 11.83 1.24 -1.83
N SER A 45 12.39 0.34 -0.98
CA SER A 45 13.70 -0.23 -1.24
C SER A 45 13.70 -1.06 -2.54
N ILE A 46 14.64 -0.76 -3.42
CA ILE A 46 14.78 -1.33 -4.76
C ILE A 46 16.01 -2.24 -4.80
N GLY A 47 15.84 -3.46 -5.32
CA GLY A 47 16.91 -4.39 -5.58
C GLY A 47 17.22 -4.51 -7.06
N LEU A 48 18.26 -5.27 -7.42
CA LEU A 48 18.68 -5.46 -8.80
C LEU A 48 17.57 -6.10 -9.65
N LYS A 49 16.94 -7.15 -9.12
CA LYS A 49 15.88 -7.92 -9.79
C LYS A 49 14.52 -7.71 -9.14
N PRO A 50 13.42 -7.88 -9.91
CA PRO A 50 12.06 -7.85 -9.36
C PRO A 50 11.87 -8.89 -8.25
N ARG A 51 11.08 -8.54 -7.22
CA ARG A 51 10.68 -9.45 -6.14
C ARG A 51 9.20 -9.27 -5.82
N LEU A 52 8.49 -10.39 -5.70
CA LEU A 52 7.07 -10.40 -5.30
C LEU A 52 6.89 -10.16 -3.79
N GLY A 53 7.93 -10.38 -2.99
CA GLY A 53 7.85 -10.30 -1.54
C GLY A 53 7.38 -11.59 -0.89
N ASN A 54 6.97 -11.48 0.38
CA ASN A 54 6.40 -12.61 1.13
C ASN A 54 4.91 -12.74 0.82
N ARG A 55 4.38 -13.96 1.01
CA ARG A 55 2.94 -14.23 0.96
C ARG A 55 2.22 -13.50 2.10
N GLU A 56 1.04 -12.96 1.83
CA GLU A 56 0.20 -12.35 2.87
C GLU A 56 -0.35 -13.41 3.85
N PRO A 57 -0.64 -13.01 5.10
CA PRO A 57 -0.51 -11.69 5.71
C PRO A 57 0.94 -11.26 5.93
N VAL A 58 1.25 -10.01 5.52
CA VAL A 58 2.59 -9.41 5.72
C VAL A 58 2.58 -8.28 6.74
N LEU A 59 1.41 -7.90 7.23
CA LEU A 59 1.20 -6.82 8.19
C LEU A 59 0.18 -7.23 9.25
N SER A 60 0.51 -6.97 10.51
CA SER A 60 -0.38 -7.16 11.67
C SER A 60 -0.24 -6.00 12.64
N GLN A 61 -1.29 -5.71 13.39
CA GLN A 61 -1.29 -4.71 14.45
C GLN A 61 -1.17 -5.41 15.80
N TYR A 62 -0.22 -4.98 16.66
CA TYR A 62 -0.06 -5.53 18.01
C TYR A 62 -0.56 -4.59 19.13
N ALA A 63 -0.76 -3.32 18.80
CA ALA A 63 -1.41 -2.31 19.64
C ALA A 63 -1.87 -1.14 18.74
N PRO A 64 -2.81 -0.28 19.18
CA PRO A 64 -3.21 0.89 18.41
C PRO A 64 -2.02 1.70 17.87
N GLY A 65 -1.95 1.93 16.56
CA GLY A 65 -0.85 2.62 15.89
C GLY A 65 0.51 1.90 15.93
N CYS A 66 0.54 0.63 16.33
CA CYS A 66 1.75 -0.17 16.43
C CYS A 66 1.63 -1.45 15.58
N PHE A 67 2.58 -1.65 14.68
CA PHE A 67 2.50 -2.70 13.66
C PHE A 67 3.73 -3.60 13.67
N VAL A 68 3.53 -4.84 13.22
CA VAL A 68 4.60 -5.76 12.87
C VAL A 68 4.44 -6.16 11.41
N ASN A 69 5.51 -6.14 10.64
CA ASN A 69 5.47 -6.41 9.21
C ASN A 69 6.63 -7.29 8.73
N ALA A 70 6.36 -8.04 7.68
CA ALA A 70 7.34 -8.89 6.97
C ALA A 70 7.04 -8.86 5.46
N VAL A 71 7.16 -7.70 4.83
CA VAL A 71 6.78 -7.50 3.41
C VAL A 71 7.68 -8.27 2.44
N GLY A 72 8.97 -8.47 2.75
CA GLY A 72 9.86 -9.31 1.94
C GLY A 72 10.50 -8.60 0.75
N LEU A 73 10.69 -7.27 0.80
CA LEU A 73 11.37 -6.47 -0.21
C LEU A 73 10.69 -6.47 -1.59
N THR A 74 9.37 -6.49 -1.65
CA THR A 74 8.60 -6.34 -2.90
C THR A 74 9.06 -5.10 -3.65
N ASN A 75 9.47 -5.24 -4.91
CA ASN A 75 9.91 -4.15 -5.77
C ASN A 75 9.97 -4.60 -7.24
N PRO A 76 9.89 -3.68 -8.24
CA PRO A 76 9.90 -4.02 -9.66
C PRO A 76 11.30 -4.31 -10.24
N GLY A 77 12.37 -4.13 -9.44
CA GLY A 77 13.76 -4.21 -9.91
C GLY A 77 14.32 -2.85 -10.34
N ALA A 78 15.66 -2.77 -10.44
CA ALA A 78 16.36 -1.52 -10.69
C ALA A 78 16.07 -0.93 -12.08
N GLU A 79 16.04 -1.75 -13.14
CA GLU A 79 15.83 -1.28 -14.51
C GLU A 79 14.47 -0.59 -14.69
N GLU A 80 13.40 -1.22 -14.22
CA GLU A 80 12.06 -0.64 -14.27
C GLU A 80 11.96 0.60 -13.37
N SER A 81 12.58 0.57 -12.21
CA SER A 81 12.62 1.70 -11.28
C SER A 81 13.32 2.93 -11.86
N VAL A 82 14.37 2.78 -12.67
CA VAL A 82 15.01 3.90 -13.40
C VAL A 82 14.01 4.60 -14.30
N ALA A 83 13.24 3.82 -15.08
CA ALA A 83 12.23 4.39 -15.98
C ALA A 83 11.09 5.11 -15.23
N LEU A 84 10.64 4.52 -14.11
CA LEU A 84 9.57 5.09 -13.27
C LEU A 84 10.02 6.36 -12.54
N LEU A 85 11.18 6.32 -11.85
CA LEU A 85 11.70 7.46 -11.09
C LEU A 85 12.15 8.61 -11.99
N GLY A 86 12.67 8.30 -13.19
CA GLY A 86 13.07 9.31 -14.18
C GLY A 86 11.92 10.18 -14.70
N GLN A 87 10.66 9.78 -14.47
CA GLN A 87 9.47 10.56 -14.84
C GLN A 87 9.06 11.56 -13.74
N LEU A 88 9.61 11.43 -12.52
CA LEU A 88 9.28 12.33 -11.42
C LEU A 88 9.81 13.73 -11.66
N ARG A 89 8.99 14.70 -11.32
CA ARG A 89 9.36 16.12 -11.27
C ARG A 89 9.68 16.50 -9.82
N VAL A 90 10.95 16.40 -9.46
CA VAL A 90 11.42 16.72 -8.11
C VAL A 90 11.63 18.23 -7.99
N PRO A 91 10.90 18.96 -7.12
CA PRO A 91 11.12 20.39 -6.92
C PRO A 91 12.51 20.67 -6.34
N HIS A 92 13.05 21.86 -6.58
CA HIS A 92 14.41 22.24 -6.19
C HIS A 92 14.64 22.24 -4.66
N ASP A 93 13.59 22.43 -3.88
CA ASP A 93 13.56 22.44 -2.41
C ASP A 93 13.12 21.10 -1.79
N ARG A 94 13.13 20.05 -2.60
CA ARG A 94 12.82 18.67 -2.20
C ARG A 94 14.00 17.75 -2.49
N PHE A 95 14.00 16.60 -1.82
CA PHE A 95 15.05 15.60 -1.96
C PHE A 95 14.45 14.22 -2.20
N LEU A 96 14.75 13.63 -3.35
CA LEU A 96 14.39 12.24 -3.65
C LEU A 96 15.50 11.31 -3.13
N LEU A 97 15.23 10.62 -2.03
CA LEU A 97 16.12 9.63 -1.44
C LEU A 97 15.72 8.23 -1.92
N THR A 98 16.50 7.65 -2.82
CA THR A 98 16.19 6.31 -3.34
C THR A 98 16.77 5.24 -2.44
N SER A 99 15.90 4.45 -1.81
CA SER A 99 16.30 3.34 -0.96
C SER A 99 16.67 2.12 -1.81
N ILE A 100 17.85 1.54 -1.57
CA ILE A 100 18.38 0.39 -2.30
C ILE A 100 18.77 -0.74 -1.34
N PHE A 101 18.74 -1.98 -1.83
CA PHE A 101 19.25 -3.15 -1.13
C PHE A 101 19.96 -4.12 -2.07
N GLY A 102 20.79 -4.97 -1.51
CA GLY A 102 21.50 -6.04 -2.23
C GLY A 102 21.80 -7.22 -1.32
N GLY A 103 22.07 -8.37 -1.89
CA GLY A 103 22.50 -9.60 -1.18
C GLY A 103 24.01 -9.73 -1.08
N SER A 104 24.76 -8.90 -1.83
CA SER A 104 26.22 -8.82 -1.81
C SER A 104 26.67 -7.37 -2.01
N LEU A 105 27.95 -7.11 -1.75
CA LEU A 105 28.57 -5.82 -2.01
C LEU A 105 28.45 -5.45 -3.50
N GLU A 106 28.69 -6.40 -4.39
CA GLU A 106 28.62 -6.22 -5.85
C GLU A 106 27.21 -5.82 -6.28
N GLU A 107 26.18 -6.46 -5.73
CA GLU A 107 24.79 -6.15 -6.04
C GLU A 107 24.42 -4.73 -5.59
N PHE A 108 24.85 -4.30 -4.38
CA PHE A 108 24.66 -2.91 -3.94
C PHE A 108 25.31 -1.91 -4.89
N VAL A 109 26.52 -2.19 -5.36
CA VAL A 109 27.26 -1.33 -6.32
C VAL A 109 26.54 -1.25 -7.67
N GLU A 110 26.03 -2.38 -8.17
CA GLU A 110 25.30 -2.42 -9.44
C GLU A 110 23.99 -1.63 -9.37
N VAL A 111 23.19 -1.86 -8.34
CA VAL A 111 21.94 -1.12 -8.09
C VAL A 111 22.21 0.38 -7.93
N ALA A 112 23.26 0.74 -7.17
CA ALA A 112 23.62 2.14 -6.95
C ALA A 112 23.98 2.86 -8.26
N LYS A 113 24.77 2.23 -9.13
CA LYS A 113 25.11 2.80 -10.45
C LYS A 113 23.89 3.04 -11.33
N LEU A 114 22.91 2.13 -11.30
CA LEU A 114 21.69 2.26 -12.09
C LEU A 114 20.79 3.40 -11.58
N LEU A 115 20.63 3.53 -10.27
CA LEU A 115 19.66 4.45 -9.68
C LEU A 115 20.22 5.83 -9.33
N ALA A 116 21.53 6.00 -9.18
CA ALA A 116 22.13 7.29 -8.87
C ALA A 116 21.75 8.41 -9.87
N PRO A 117 21.67 8.17 -11.20
CA PRO A 117 21.32 9.23 -12.16
C PRO A 117 19.90 9.80 -12.02
N VAL A 118 18.98 9.09 -11.35
CA VAL A 118 17.57 9.47 -11.17
C VAL A 118 17.25 9.79 -9.70
N SER A 119 18.26 10.02 -8.86
CA SER A 119 18.15 10.19 -7.42
C SER A 119 18.94 11.42 -6.95
N ASP A 120 18.47 12.09 -5.89
CA ASP A 120 19.27 13.11 -5.19
C ASP A 120 20.24 12.49 -4.16
N GLY A 121 19.96 11.28 -3.69
CA GLY A 121 20.79 10.50 -2.77
C GLY A 121 20.32 9.05 -2.68
N LEU A 122 21.16 8.18 -2.11
CA LEU A 122 20.87 6.76 -1.92
C LEU A 122 20.78 6.40 -0.44
N GLU A 123 19.66 5.79 0.00
CA GLU A 123 19.56 5.12 1.29
C GLU A 123 19.99 3.65 1.13
N LEU A 124 20.98 3.19 1.91
CA LEU A 124 21.37 1.78 1.91
C LEU A 124 20.57 1.02 2.96
N ASN A 125 19.62 0.20 2.53
CA ASN A 125 18.86 -0.67 3.43
C ASN A 125 19.66 -1.93 3.74
N LEU A 126 20.43 -1.89 4.84
CA LEU A 126 21.33 -2.96 5.28
C LEU A 126 20.63 -3.97 6.22
N SER A 127 19.35 -3.78 6.53
CA SER A 127 18.73 -4.44 7.69
C SER A 127 17.42 -5.16 7.40
N CYS A 128 17.21 -5.71 6.20
CA CYS A 128 16.00 -6.49 5.95
C CYS A 128 16.10 -7.90 6.56
N PRO A 129 15.40 -8.20 7.67
CA PRO A 129 15.53 -9.48 8.38
C PRO A 129 14.83 -10.66 7.70
N HIS A 130 14.06 -10.43 6.62
CA HIS A 130 13.06 -11.37 6.11
C HIS A 130 13.30 -11.87 4.69
N ALA A 131 14.48 -11.63 4.12
CA ALA A 131 14.83 -12.17 2.81
C ALA A 131 15.96 -13.20 2.96
N THR A 132 15.71 -14.44 2.60
CA THR A 132 16.72 -15.51 2.60
C THR A 132 17.93 -15.08 1.76
N GLY A 133 19.12 -15.01 2.36
CA GLY A 133 20.33 -14.54 1.72
C GLY A 133 20.54 -13.01 1.74
N TYR A 134 19.57 -12.24 2.25
CA TYR A 134 19.63 -10.78 2.36
C TYR A 134 19.31 -10.39 3.80
N GLY A 135 20.09 -9.61 4.49
CA GLY A 135 19.46 -9.23 5.63
C GLY A 135 20.21 -8.83 6.89
N MET A 136 19.56 -9.08 8.01
CA MET A 136 19.93 -8.62 9.36
C MET A 136 21.41 -8.83 9.71
N ALA A 137 22.03 -9.91 9.22
CA ALA A 137 23.45 -10.20 9.44
C ALA A 137 24.38 -9.11 8.86
N MET A 138 24.07 -8.55 7.68
CA MET A 138 24.89 -7.50 7.09
C MET A 138 24.89 -6.21 7.90
N GLY A 139 23.71 -5.78 8.35
CA GLY A 139 23.54 -4.55 9.15
C GLY A 139 24.02 -4.66 10.60
N GLN A 140 24.33 -5.87 11.07
CA GLN A 140 24.89 -6.12 12.39
C GLN A 140 26.41 -6.30 12.40
N ASP A 141 27.01 -6.45 11.22
CA ASP A 141 28.46 -6.60 11.06
C ASP A 141 29.10 -5.26 10.65
N PRO A 142 29.90 -4.61 11.54
CA PRO A 142 30.56 -3.33 11.25
C PRO A 142 31.43 -3.37 10.00
N GLU A 143 32.19 -4.45 9.79
CA GLU A 143 33.07 -4.57 8.63
C GLU A 143 32.29 -4.63 7.30
N MET A 144 31.16 -5.36 7.30
CA MET A 144 30.29 -5.42 6.12
C MET A 144 29.63 -4.08 5.86
N VAL A 145 29.13 -3.38 6.88
CA VAL A 145 28.55 -2.04 6.75
C VAL A 145 29.56 -1.05 6.19
N ARG A 146 30.78 -1.05 6.71
CA ARG A 146 31.88 -0.22 6.20
C ARG A 146 32.21 -0.54 4.74
N ALA A 147 32.37 -1.81 4.41
CA ALA A 147 32.75 -2.25 3.08
C ALA A 147 31.69 -1.90 2.02
N ILE A 148 30.40 -2.16 2.30
CA ILE A 148 29.29 -1.82 1.40
C ILE A 148 29.21 -0.31 1.20
N THR A 149 29.24 0.46 2.30
CA THR A 149 29.18 1.93 2.23
C THR A 149 30.32 2.50 1.39
N ALA A 150 31.55 2.04 1.63
CA ALA A 150 32.72 2.47 0.87
C ALA A 150 32.66 2.09 -0.62
N ALA A 151 32.20 0.88 -0.93
CA ALA A 151 32.07 0.42 -2.30
C ALA A 151 31.01 1.20 -3.10
N VAL A 152 29.86 1.50 -2.48
CA VAL A 152 28.82 2.35 -3.10
C VAL A 152 29.36 3.77 -3.27
N LYS A 153 29.97 4.35 -2.21
CA LYS A 153 30.51 5.72 -2.25
C LYS A 153 31.59 5.90 -3.32
N ALA A 154 32.35 4.85 -3.62
CA ALA A 154 33.40 4.88 -4.66
C ALA A 154 32.85 4.96 -6.11
N VAL A 155 31.53 4.72 -6.30
CA VAL A 155 30.93 4.62 -7.66
C VAL A 155 29.81 5.62 -7.92
N VAL A 156 29.45 6.45 -6.92
CA VAL A 156 28.42 7.49 -7.06
C VAL A 156 28.91 8.83 -6.50
N ASP A 157 28.48 9.93 -7.12
CA ASP A 157 28.82 11.30 -6.69
C ASP A 157 27.72 11.94 -5.81
N ILE A 158 26.60 11.25 -5.62
CA ILE A 158 25.48 11.70 -4.79
C ILE A 158 25.64 11.22 -3.33
N PRO A 159 24.94 11.84 -2.37
CA PRO A 159 24.96 11.41 -0.97
C PRO A 159 24.56 9.95 -0.75
N VAL A 160 25.31 9.26 0.12
CA VAL A 160 25.07 7.87 0.53
C VAL A 160 24.71 7.84 2.01
N ILE A 161 23.53 7.30 2.32
CA ILE A 161 22.89 7.33 3.64
C ILE A 161 22.55 5.92 4.11
N PRO A 162 23.46 5.22 4.82
CA PRO A 162 23.14 3.92 5.40
C PRO A 162 22.00 4.00 6.43
N LYS A 163 21.01 3.10 6.29
CA LYS A 163 19.91 2.94 7.24
C LYS A 163 20.23 1.84 8.23
N LEU A 164 20.37 2.24 9.51
CA LEU A 164 20.82 1.38 10.58
C LEU A 164 19.67 0.62 11.25
N THR A 165 19.95 -0.63 11.63
CA THR A 165 19.05 -1.46 12.41
C THR A 165 19.23 -1.21 13.89
N PRO A 166 18.13 -1.17 14.70
CA PRO A 166 18.24 -1.18 16.16
C PRO A 166 18.56 -2.58 16.72
N ASN A 167 18.52 -3.61 15.88
CA ASN A 167 18.68 -5.02 16.26
C ASN A 167 20.17 -5.41 16.33
N THR A 168 20.95 -4.62 17.04
CA THR A 168 22.38 -4.83 17.27
C THR A 168 22.73 -4.52 18.73
N PRO A 169 23.72 -5.18 19.32
CA PRO A 169 24.19 -4.87 20.65
C PRO A 169 24.76 -3.45 20.79
N ASN A 170 25.31 -2.89 19.71
CA ASN A 170 26.01 -1.61 19.71
C ASN A 170 25.84 -0.85 18.40
N ILE A 171 24.75 -0.07 18.31
CA ILE A 171 24.46 0.74 17.11
C ILE A 171 25.52 1.82 16.84
N ALA A 172 26.19 2.31 17.91
CA ALA A 172 27.25 3.30 17.77
C ALA A 172 28.48 2.76 17.04
N GLU A 173 28.79 1.48 17.17
CA GLU A 173 29.88 0.82 16.44
C GLU A 173 29.53 0.68 14.96
N ILE A 174 28.30 0.26 14.66
CA ILE A 174 27.80 0.19 13.27
C ILE A 174 27.78 1.58 12.62
N ALA A 175 27.38 2.62 13.36
CA ALA A 175 27.38 4.00 12.88
C ALA A 175 28.81 4.50 12.55
N ARG A 176 29.79 4.21 13.42
CA ARG A 176 31.21 4.55 13.12
C ARG A 176 31.71 3.83 11.88
N ALA A 177 31.41 2.56 11.74
CA ALA A 177 31.80 1.78 10.56
C ALA A 177 31.20 2.35 9.26
N ALA A 178 29.94 2.77 9.28
CA ALA A 178 29.30 3.45 8.15
C ALA A 178 29.99 4.79 7.84
N ALA A 179 30.33 5.59 8.85
CA ALA A 179 31.04 6.86 8.71
C ALA A 179 32.47 6.64 8.14
N GLU A 180 33.21 5.64 8.63
CA GLU A 180 34.51 5.23 8.10
C GLU A 180 34.42 4.75 6.63
N GLY A 181 33.30 4.16 6.25
CA GLY A 181 32.97 3.81 4.87
C GLY A 181 32.65 5.01 3.97
N GLY A 182 32.60 6.23 4.53
CA GLY A 182 32.34 7.46 3.77
C GLY A 182 30.86 7.82 3.66
N ALA A 183 30.01 7.38 4.58
CA ALA A 183 28.62 7.83 4.65
C ALA A 183 28.53 9.36 4.81
N ASP A 184 27.62 10.00 4.07
CA ASP A 184 27.39 11.45 4.13
C ASP A 184 26.41 11.83 5.23
N ALA A 185 25.48 10.91 5.56
CA ALA A 185 24.52 10.98 6.66
C ALA A 185 24.13 9.56 7.07
N LEU A 186 23.32 9.43 8.12
CA LEU A 186 22.77 8.16 8.58
C LEU A 186 21.27 8.24 8.74
N CYS A 187 20.56 7.13 8.53
CA CYS A 187 19.15 6.98 8.88
C CYS A 187 19.02 6.00 10.06
N ALA A 188 18.36 6.39 11.14
CA ALA A 188 18.13 5.59 12.34
C ALA A 188 16.69 5.83 12.85
N ILE A 189 15.90 4.79 12.96
CA ILE A 189 16.17 3.35 12.89
C ILE A 189 15.29 2.67 11.85
N ASN A 190 15.71 1.47 11.40
CA ASN A 190 14.82 0.50 10.76
C ASN A 190 13.94 -0.16 11.85
N THR A 191 13.08 -1.10 11.49
CA THR A 191 12.16 -1.78 12.40
C THR A 191 12.89 -2.60 13.47
N LEU A 192 12.29 -2.64 14.68
CA LEU A 192 12.78 -3.40 15.82
C LEU A 192 12.26 -4.85 15.75
N GLY A 193 13.04 -5.82 16.13
CA GLY A 193 12.54 -7.19 16.23
C GLY A 193 13.59 -8.26 15.94
N PRO A 194 13.15 -9.47 15.59
CA PRO A 194 11.81 -9.83 15.11
C PRO A 194 10.75 -9.88 16.21
N GLY A 195 9.55 -9.32 15.91
CA GLY A 195 8.35 -9.43 16.73
C GLY A 195 7.42 -10.52 16.23
N TYR A 196 6.61 -11.09 17.11
CA TYR A 196 5.64 -12.14 16.81
C TYR A 196 4.21 -11.68 17.16
N THR A 197 3.26 -11.99 16.29
CA THR A 197 1.82 -11.79 16.55
C THR A 197 1.06 -13.06 16.21
N SER A 198 0.01 -13.35 16.99
CA SER A 198 -0.87 -14.49 16.74
C SER A 198 -2.33 -14.07 16.86
N ALA A 199 -3.18 -14.76 16.11
CA ALA A 199 -4.64 -14.67 16.22
C ALA A 199 -5.20 -16.09 16.22
N HIS A 200 -6.13 -16.38 17.14
CA HIS A 200 -6.79 -17.68 17.26
C HIS A 200 -5.81 -18.89 17.34
N GLY A 201 -4.64 -18.68 17.95
CA GLY A 201 -3.62 -19.74 18.08
C GLY A 201 -2.69 -19.92 16.87
N HIS A 202 -2.88 -19.15 15.80
CA HIS A 202 -2.06 -19.21 14.59
C HIS A 202 -1.14 -17.98 14.50
N PRO A 203 0.12 -18.13 13.98
CA PRO A 203 0.92 -16.96 13.59
C PRO A 203 0.18 -16.15 12.53
N VAL A 204 0.09 -14.83 12.70
CA VAL A 204 -0.58 -13.98 11.70
C VAL A 204 0.29 -13.81 10.48
N LEU A 205 1.55 -13.38 10.67
CA LEU A 205 2.44 -13.18 9.52
C LEU A 205 2.82 -14.52 8.88
N SER A 206 2.71 -14.61 7.56
CA SER A 206 3.10 -15.81 6.80
C SER A 206 4.57 -16.20 7.01
N ASN A 207 5.43 -15.22 7.31
CA ASN A 207 6.84 -15.39 7.64
C ASN A 207 7.07 -15.76 9.13
N GLY A 208 6.01 -15.90 9.92
CA GLY A 208 6.05 -16.22 11.37
C GLY A 208 6.38 -15.04 12.26
N ALA A 209 7.31 -14.17 11.87
CA ALA A 209 7.73 -13.00 12.64
C ALA A 209 8.09 -11.83 11.73
N GLY A 210 8.14 -10.60 12.26
CA GLY A 210 8.38 -9.39 11.49
C GLY A 210 9.02 -8.27 12.27
N GLY A 211 9.32 -7.16 11.57
CA GLY A 211 9.84 -5.94 12.17
C GLY A 211 8.72 -5.11 12.80
N MET A 212 8.93 -4.66 14.03
CA MET A 212 8.00 -3.83 14.80
C MET A 212 8.20 -2.35 14.48
N SER A 213 7.10 -1.60 14.39
CA SER A 213 7.05 -0.16 14.16
C SER A 213 5.92 0.47 14.98
N GLY A 214 5.79 1.79 14.91
CA GLY A 214 4.78 2.55 15.64
C GLY A 214 5.28 3.14 16.94
N LYS A 215 4.38 3.81 17.68
CA LYS A 215 4.73 4.59 18.88
C LYS A 215 5.46 3.77 19.94
N GLY A 216 5.22 2.45 20.01
CA GLY A 216 5.89 1.55 20.95
C GLY A 216 7.41 1.45 20.78
N VAL A 217 7.96 1.78 19.61
CA VAL A 217 9.43 1.76 19.38
C VAL A 217 10.08 3.11 19.57
N LEU A 218 9.33 4.20 19.79
CA LEU A 218 9.85 5.56 19.91
C LEU A 218 10.98 5.71 20.94
N PRO A 219 10.89 5.18 22.20
CA PRO A 219 11.95 5.35 23.17
C PRO A 219 13.28 4.73 22.72
N ILE A 220 13.22 3.60 21.98
CA ILE A 220 14.39 2.93 21.44
C ILE A 220 14.98 3.73 20.29
N ALA A 221 14.12 4.27 19.41
CA ALA A 221 14.55 5.10 18.29
C ALA A 221 15.29 6.35 18.77
N LEU A 222 14.76 7.06 19.75
CA LEU A 222 15.40 8.25 20.36
C LEU A 222 16.76 7.93 20.98
N LYS A 223 16.86 6.80 21.71
CA LYS A 223 18.14 6.32 22.24
C LYS A 223 19.14 6.07 21.11
N CYS A 224 18.74 5.32 20.08
CA CYS A 224 19.62 4.98 18.97
C CYS A 224 20.09 6.23 18.21
N VAL A 225 19.21 7.19 17.94
CA VAL A 225 19.56 8.45 17.26
C VAL A 225 20.62 9.21 18.07
N ARG A 226 20.46 9.36 19.37
CA ARG A 226 21.46 10.00 20.25
C ARG A 226 22.82 9.31 20.20
N GLU A 227 22.83 7.98 20.24
CA GLU A 227 24.07 7.19 20.19
C GLU A 227 24.76 7.30 18.83
N VAL A 228 24.00 7.29 17.74
CA VAL A 228 24.51 7.43 16.37
C VAL A 228 25.16 8.80 16.17
N ILE A 229 24.49 9.87 16.61
CA ILE A 229 25.01 11.25 16.50
C ILE A 229 26.25 11.43 17.36
N ALA A 230 26.21 10.96 18.62
CA ALA A 230 27.37 11.04 19.52
C ALA A 230 28.59 10.25 19.00
N ALA A 231 28.35 9.16 18.25
CA ALA A 231 29.42 8.34 17.70
C ALA A 231 30.07 8.90 16.43
N THR A 232 29.34 9.69 15.61
CA THR A 232 29.77 10.06 14.26
C THR A 232 29.81 11.56 14.00
N GLY A 233 28.93 12.33 14.63
CA GLY A 233 28.72 13.75 14.33
C GLY A 233 28.08 14.02 12.96
N LEU A 234 27.68 12.97 12.22
CA LEU A 234 27.04 13.10 10.90
C LEU A 234 25.58 13.53 11.06
N PRO A 235 24.99 14.17 10.03
CA PRO A 235 23.55 14.40 9.97
C PRO A 235 22.77 13.08 10.08
N VAL A 236 21.64 13.08 10.80
CA VAL A 236 20.82 11.88 10.99
C VAL A 236 19.38 12.14 10.60
N ILE A 237 18.83 11.27 9.77
CA ILE A 237 17.38 11.13 9.56
C ILE A 237 16.86 10.25 10.70
N GLY A 238 16.12 10.86 11.65
CA GLY A 238 15.55 10.14 12.78
C GLY A 238 14.21 9.51 12.44
N CYS A 239 14.08 8.20 12.59
CA CYS A 239 12.85 7.44 12.30
C CYS A 239 12.51 6.50 13.44
N GLY A 240 11.21 6.29 13.70
CA GLY A 240 10.74 5.26 14.63
C GLY A 240 9.69 5.76 15.62
N GLY A 241 8.42 5.71 15.23
CA GLY A 241 7.28 5.95 16.11
C GLY A 241 6.85 7.40 16.30
N ALA A 242 7.39 8.36 15.54
CA ALA A 242 6.89 9.74 15.54
C ALA A 242 5.44 9.79 15.02
N SER A 243 4.56 10.42 15.79
CA SER A 243 3.13 10.59 15.46
C SER A 243 2.57 11.95 15.89
N SER A 244 3.30 12.70 16.71
CA SER A 244 2.93 14.02 17.21
C SER A 244 4.07 15.04 17.10
N ALA A 245 3.78 16.32 17.24
CA ALA A 245 4.81 17.35 17.26
C ALA A 245 5.74 17.21 18.48
N ALA A 246 5.24 16.68 19.60
CA ALA A 246 6.08 16.35 20.76
C ALA A 246 7.11 15.27 20.41
N ASP A 247 6.71 14.22 19.70
CA ASP A 247 7.64 13.17 19.26
C ASP A 247 8.69 13.73 18.29
N VAL A 248 8.28 14.59 17.38
CA VAL A 248 9.19 15.25 16.41
C VAL A 248 10.19 16.15 17.14
N ARG A 249 9.72 16.95 18.11
CA ARG A 249 10.61 17.76 18.95
C ARG A 249 11.63 16.88 19.69
N ALA A 250 11.21 15.73 20.23
CA ALA A 250 12.11 14.80 20.89
C ALA A 250 13.20 14.24 19.95
N PHE A 251 12.90 14.02 18.67
CA PHE A 251 13.91 13.67 17.67
C PHE A 251 14.89 14.81 17.39
N PHE A 252 14.41 16.06 17.27
CA PHE A 252 15.30 17.21 17.13
C PHE A 252 16.16 17.43 18.37
N ASP A 253 15.61 17.28 19.56
CA ASP A 253 16.34 17.33 20.82
C ASP A 253 17.38 16.19 20.94
N ALA A 254 17.12 15.05 20.30
CA ALA A 254 18.07 13.97 20.14
C ALA A 254 19.18 14.29 19.11
N GLY A 255 19.01 15.36 18.30
CA GLY A 255 19.95 15.85 17.31
C GLY A 255 19.64 15.46 15.86
N ALA A 256 18.50 14.88 15.57
CA ALA A 256 18.09 14.56 14.20
C ALA A 256 18.00 15.82 13.32
N SER A 257 18.40 15.71 12.06
CA SER A 257 18.31 16.80 11.07
C SER A 257 16.98 16.78 10.29
N VAL A 258 16.42 15.60 10.08
CA VAL A 258 15.14 15.35 9.43
C VAL A 258 14.42 14.27 10.22
N VAL A 259 13.09 14.33 10.34
CA VAL A 259 12.30 13.34 11.08
C VAL A 259 11.39 12.54 10.17
N GLY A 260 11.48 11.21 10.25
CA GLY A 260 10.68 10.29 9.48
C GLY A 260 9.34 9.96 10.16
N VAL A 261 8.25 10.20 9.46
CA VAL A 261 6.89 9.84 9.87
C VAL A 261 6.40 8.70 8.98
N GLY A 262 6.20 7.53 9.54
CA GLY A 262 5.80 6.33 8.80
C GLY A 262 4.51 5.71 9.30
N SER A 263 4.54 4.95 10.38
CA SER A 263 3.38 4.21 10.91
C SER A 263 2.17 5.08 11.27
N ALA A 264 2.37 6.36 11.55
CA ALA A 264 1.28 7.31 11.76
C ALA A 264 0.40 7.53 10.51
N LEU A 265 0.93 7.26 9.32
CA LEU A 265 0.22 7.44 8.04
C LEU A 265 -0.65 6.24 7.64
N VAL A 266 -0.60 5.14 8.38
CA VAL A 266 -1.38 3.94 8.07
C VAL A 266 -2.87 4.26 8.15
N GLY A 267 -3.62 3.90 7.10
CA GLY A 267 -5.06 4.15 6.99
C GLY A 267 -5.46 5.57 6.58
N MET A 268 -4.50 6.45 6.29
CA MET A 268 -4.76 7.79 5.78
C MET A 268 -4.90 7.79 4.25
N THR A 269 -5.86 8.55 3.75
CA THR A 269 -5.90 8.96 2.34
C THR A 269 -4.80 9.98 2.04
N THR A 270 -4.55 10.30 0.77
CA THR A 270 -3.62 11.37 0.40
C THR A 270 -4.03 12.74 0.96
N ALA A 271 -5.34 13.02 1.01
CA ALA A 271 -5.87 14.25 1.62
C ALA A 271 -5.66 14.29 3.14
N ASP A 272 -5.86 13.15 3.83
CA ASP A 272 -5.60 13.04 5.27
C ASP A 272 -4.11 13.25 5.59
N MET A 273 -3.22 12.64 4.78
CA MET A 273 -1.76 12.84 4.93
C MET A 273 -1.36 14.30 4.74
N GLN A 274 -1.93 14.99 3.75
CA GLN A 274 -1.71 16.41 3.53
C GLN A 274 -2.17 17.24 4.74
N ALA A 275 -3.37 16.99 5.24
CA ALA A 275 -3.91 17.66 6.44
C ALA A 275 -3.05 17.37 7.67
N TYR A 276 -2.58 16.14 7.82
CA TYR A 276 -1.72 15.71 8.91
C TYR A 276 -0.37 16.45 8.91
N PHE A 277 0.37 16.44 7.78
CA PHE A 277 1.67 17.12 7.71
C PHE A 277 1.56 18.63 7.88
N ASN A 278 0.54 19.26 7.31
CA ASN A 278 0.26 20.69 7.52
C ASN A 278 0.01 20.99 9.00
N THR A 279 -0.85 20.20 9.67
CA THR A 279 -1.14 20.36 11.09
C THR A 279 0.11 20.09 11.94
N LEU A 280 0.90 19.07 11.61
CA LEU A 280 2.13 18.73 12.31
C LEU A 280 3.16 19.87 12.27
N GLN A 281 3.31 20.53 11.11
CA GLN A 281 4.18 21.70 10.97
C GLN A 281 3.68 22.87 11.81
N LEU A 282 2.38 23.17 11.76
CA LEU A 282 1.77 24.22 12.58
C LEU A 282 1.91 23.95 14.07
N ASP A 283 1.79 22.69 14.50
CA ASP A 283 1.97 22.30 15.88
C ASP A 283 3.42 22.44 16.36
N LEU A 284 4.39 22.21 15.49
CA LEU A 284 5.81 22.48 15.78
C LEU A 284 6.06 23.96 16.00
N ASP A 285 5.50 24.83 15.15
CA ASP A 285 5.68 26.29 15.22
C ASP A 285 4.97 26.90 16.44
N HIS A 286 3.88 26.28 16.92
CA HIS A 286 3.05 26.81 18.02
C HIS A 286 3.06 25.97 19.29
N THR A 287 3.92 24.96 19.40
CA THR A 287 4.05 24.07 20.58
C THR A 287 2.72 23.39 20.96
N GLN A 288 2.04 22.83 19.96
CA GLN A 288 0.77 22.09 20.07
C GLN A 288 0.97 20.63 19.65
N ASP A 289 -0.05 19.79 19.77
CA ASP A 289 -0.05 18.38 19.40
C ASP A 289 -1.40 17.92 18.79
N ARG A 290 -2.03 18.78 17.97
CA ARG A 290 -3.31 18.47 17.31
C ARG A 290 -3.19 17.40 16.21
N ALA A 291 -2.02 17.32 15.57
CA ALA A 291 -1.76 16.35 14.49
C ALA A 291 -1.95 14.90 14.97
N GLU A 292 -1.65 14.61 16.26
CA GLU A 292 -1.85 13.26 16.80
C GLU A 292 -3.32 12.82 16.76
N ASN A 293 -4.27 13.74 16.80
CA ASN A 293 -5.71 13.43 16.69
C ASN A 293 -6.12 13.01 15.27
N LEU A 294 -5.29 13.24 14.26
CA LEU A 294 -5.52 12.80 12.89
C LEU A 294 -4.97 11.39 12.62
N VAL A 295 -4.18 10.84 13.55
CA VAL A 295 -3.64 9.48 13.41
C VAL A 295 -4.76 8.47 13.63
N ARG A 296 -4.89 7.52 12.72
CA ARG A 296 -5.92 6.50 12.73
C ARG A 296 -5.59 5.36 13.72
N TYR A 297 -5.73 5.65 15.02
CA TYR A 297 -5.58 4.63 16.08
C TYR A 297 -6.76 3.65 16.14
N ASP A 298 -7.87 3.98 15.48
CA ASP A 298 -9.11 3.22 15.40
C ASP A 298 -9.10 2.11 14.34
N ILE A 299 -8.02 1.97 13.56
CA ILE A 299 -7.92 0.91 12.55
C ILE A 299 -8.06 -0.46 13.21
N ASP A 300 -9.04 -1.22 12.79
CA ASP A 300 -9.27 -2.58 13.26
C ASP A 300 -8.65 -3.60 12.30
N MET A 301 -7.57 -4.24 12.75
CA MET A 301 -6.91 -5.32 12.03
C MET A 301 -7.15 -6.69 12.66
N GLN A 302 -8.18 -6.83 13.52
CA GLN A 302 -8.49 -8.09 14.18
C GLN A 302 -9.11 -9.09 13.20
N PHE A 303 -8.64 -10.30 13.26
CA PHE A 303 -9.24 -11.43 12.54
C PHE A 303 -10.42 -12.01 13.32
N ARG A 304 -11.59 -12.08 12.70
CA ARG A 304 -12.81 -12.64 13.26
C ARG A 304 -13.11 -13.99 12.61
N PRO A 305 -13.39 -15.05 13.39
CA PRO A 305 -13.66 -16.36 12.82
C PRO A 305 -14.99 -16.38 12.06
N VAL A 306 -15.01 -17.07 10.94
CA VAL A 306 -16.18 -17.38 10.12
C VAL A 306 -16.11 -18.85 9.70
N SER A 307 -17.26 -19.53 9.58
CA SER A 307 -17.31 -20.92 9.10
C SER A 307 -17.99 -20.96 7.73
N LEU A 308 -17.39 -21.68 6.80
CA LEU A 308 -17.96 -21.89 5.47
C LEU A 308 -19.21 -22.77 5.57
N VAL A 309 -20.38 -22.23 5.19
CA VAL A 309 -21.65 -22.96 5.22
C VAL A 309 -22.13 -23.40 3.84
N SER A 310 -21.63 -22.79 2.78
CA SER A 310 -21.90 -23.19 1.40
C SER A 310 -20.71 -22.87 0.49
N ASN A 311 -20.41 -23.80 -0.42
CA ASN A 311 -19.47 -23.61 -1.52
C ASN A 311 -20.20 -24.03 -2.81
N GLN A 312 -20.73 -23.05 -3.52
CA GLN A 312 -21.53 -23.27 -4.72
C GLN A 312 -20.68 -23.00 -5.97
N ARG A 313 -20.41 -24.04 -6.74
CA ARG A 313 -19.77 -23.90 -8.06
C ARG A 313 -20.74 -23.23 -9.05
N VAL A 314 -20.30 -22.16 -9.68
CA VAL A 314 -20.97 -21.53 -10.81
C VAL A 314 -20.52 -22.21 -12.10
N CYS A 315 -19.20 -22.34 -12.28
CA CYS A 315 -18.55 -23.08 -13.37
C CYS A 315 -17.19 -23.62 -12.89
N ASP A 316 -16.37 -24.15 -13.79
CA ASP A 316 -15.11 -24.81 -13.45
C ASP A 316 -14.16 -23.90 -12.65
N ASP A 317 -14.17 -22.59 -12.90
CA ASP A 317 -13.24 -21.64 -12.31
C ASP A 317 -13.93 -20.51 -11.50
N ILE A 318 -15.25 -20.61 -11.23
CA ILE A 318 -15.99 -19.62 -10.41
C ILE A 318 -16.81 -20.34 -9.34
N ALA A 319 -16.70 -19.87 -8.09
CA ALA A 319 -17.54 -20.34 -6.97
C ALA A 319 -18.05 -19.14 -6.13
N ILE A 320 -19.20 -19.36 -5.47
CA ILE A 320 -19.73 -18.49 -4.44
C ILE A 320 -19.55 -19.19 -3.10
N LEU A 321 -18.80 -18.55 -2.20
CA LEU A 321 -18.59 -19.02 -0.84
C LEU A 321 -19.49 -18.24 0.11
N THR A 322 -20.26 -18.94 0.93
CA THR A 322 -21.16 -18.32 1.94
C THR A 322 -20.71 -18.77 3.33
N PHE A 323 -20.68 -17.82 4.26
CA PHE A 323 -20.23 -18.02 5.64
C PHE A 323 -21.37 -17.82 6.65
N ASP A 324 -21.19 -18.34 7.85
CA ASP A 324 -22.19 -18.40 8.93
C ASP A 324 -22.46 -17.08 9.67
N ARG A 325 -21.87 -15.98 9.19
CA ARG A 325 -21.95 -14.68 9.87
C ARG A 325 -22.50 -13.59 8.96
N LYS A 326 -23.02 -12.57 9.60
CA LYS A 326 -23.27 -11.27 9.00
C LYS A 326 -22.01 -10.40 9.12
N ILE A 327 -21.62 -9.77 8.01
CA ILE A 327 -20.55 -8.76 7.98
C ILE A 327 -21.12 -7.55 7.24
N ASN A 328 -21.29 -6.42 7.93
CA ASN A 328 -21.75 -5.20 7.29
C ASN A 328 -20.59 -4.61 6.47
N VAL A 329 -20.76 -4.57 5.16
CA VAL A 329 -19.81 -4.00 4.21
C VAL A 329 -20.55 -2.96 3.37
N GLN A 330 -20.08 -1.72 3.37
CA GLN A 330 -20.64 -0.65 2.55
C GLN A 330 -20.09 -0.72 1.12
N ALA A 331 -20.82 -0.18 0.16
CA ALA A 331 -20.34 -0.08 -1.21
C ALA A 331 -18.99 0.64 -1.26
N GLY A 332 -18.00 0.05 -1.95
CA GLY A 332 -16.62 0.54 -2.00
C GLY A 332 -15.68 -0.02 -0.93
N GLU A 333 -16.22 -0.67 0.09
CA GLU A 333 -15.41 -1.39 1.07
C GLU A 333 -15.16 -2.83 0.66
N PHE A 334 -14.12 -3.44 1.24
CA PHE A 334 -13.72 -4.83 1.03
C PHE A 334 -13.25 -5.46 2.34
N ILE A 335 -13.19 -6.77 2.38
CA ILE A 335 -12.63 -7.53 3.50
C ILE A 335 -11.38 -8.29 3.06
N PHE A 336 -10.53 -8.64 4.01
CA PHE A 336 -9.53 -9.68 3.80
C PHE A 336 -10.03 -11.00 4.36
N LEU A 337 -9.98 -12.05 3.53
CA LEU A 337 -10.20 -13.44 3.95
C LEU A 337 -8.83 -14.09 4.19
N TRP A 338 -8.62 -14.59 5.40
CA TRP A 338 -7.40 -15.28 5.82
C TRP A 338 -7.67 -16.72 6.15
N ILE A 339 -6.85 -17.61 5.59
CA ILE A 339 -6.79 -19.03 5.96
C ILE A 339 -5.38 -19.30 6.48
N PRO A 340 -5.24 -19.67 7.77
CA PRO A 340 -3.94 -19.96 8.37
C PRO A 340 -3.15 -21.00 7.57
N GLY A 341 -1.89 -20.69 7.28
CA GLY A 341 -1.02 -21.55 6.49
C GLY A 341 -1.17 -21.42 4.97
N LEU A 342 -2.33 -20.94 4.48
CA LEU A 342 -2.55 -20.69 3.04
C LEU A 342 -2.25 -19.26 2.64
N GLY A 343 -2.71 -18.26 3.39
CA GLY A 343 -2.51 -16.86 3.11
C GLY A 343 -3.77 -16.01 3.32
N GLU A 344 -3.74 -14.77 2.86
CA GLU A 344 -4.89 -13.86 2.88
C GLU A 344 -5.02 -13.12 1.54
N LYS A 345 -6.26 -12.79 1.16
CA LYS A 345 -6.55 -11.97 -0.03
C LYS A 345 -7.75 -11.05 0.23
N PRO A 346 -7.79 -9.87 -0.44
CA PRO A 346 -8.93 -8.99 -0.40
C PRO A 346 -10.08 -9.51 -1.26
N PHE A 347 -11.32 -9.30 -0.79
CA PHE A 347 -12.55 -9.63 -1.52
C PHE A 347 -13.61 -8.56 -1.28
N SER A 348 -14.35 -8.20 -2.33
CA SER A 348 -15.63 -7.50 -2.19
C SER A 348 -16.69 -8.50 -1.72
N ALA A 349 -17.54 -8.10 -0.79
CA ALA A 349 -18.67 -8.93 -0.38
C ALA A 349 -19.72 -8.99 -1.51
N LEU A 350 -20.27 -10.16 -1.78
CA LEU A 350 -21.44 -10.30 -2.65
C LEU A 350 -22.72 -10.02 -1.87
N THR A 351 -22.85 -10.62 -0.68
CA THR A 351 -23.93 -10.35 0.27
C THR A 351 -23.37 -10.16 1.69
N ASP A 352 -24.11 -9.42 2.54
CA ASP A 352 -23.71 -9.13 3.92
C ASP A 352 -24.30 -10.15 4.92
N ASP A 353 -25.52 -10.65 4.66
CA ASP A 353 -26.29 -11.51 5.58
C ASP A 353 -27.07 -12.59 4.82
N PRO A 354 -26.62 -13.85 4.79
CA PRO A 354 -25.32 -14.28 5.25
C PRO A 354 -24.18 -13.70 4.40
N PHE A 355 -23.01 -13.50 5.00
CA PHE A 355 -21.85 -12.99 4.28
C PHE A 355 -21.42 -13.97 3.20
N SER A 356 -21.28 -13.47 1.97
CA SER A 356 -20.78 -14.27 0.86
C SER A 356 -19.80 -13.49 -0.03
N LEU A 357 -18.99 -14.22 -0.75
CA LEU A 357 -18.02 -13.68 -1.71
C LEU A 357 -17.91 -14.56 -2.95
N VAL A 358 -17.43 -13.97 -4.04
CA VAL A 358 -17.15 -14.67 -5.29
C VAL A 358 -15.66 -14.94 -5.39
N VAL A 359 -15.33 -16.18 -5.76
CA VAL A 359 -13.95 -16.60 -6.02
C VAL A 359 -13.81 -16.97 -7.49
N ILE A 360 -12.79 -16.42 -8.15
CA ILE A 360 -12.32 -16.86 -9.46
C ILE A 360 -10.96 -17.52 -9.25
N ASP A 361 -10.76 -18.70 -9.85
CA ASP A 361 -9.50 -19.44 -9.78
C ASP A 361 -8.42 -18.76 -10.62
N LEU A 362 -7.55 -17.98 -9.93
CA LEU A 362 -6.46 -17.22 -10.54
C LEU A 362 -5.06 -17.64 -10.01
N GLY A 363 -5.01 -18.51 -9.00
CA GLY A 363 -3.76 -18.93 -8.41
C GLY A 363 -3.94 -19.79 -7.16
N GLU A 364 -2.83 -20.16 -6.50
CA GLU A 364 -2.81 -21.15 -5.41
C GLU A 364 -3.85 -20.88 -4.31
N PHE A 365 -3.99 -19.62 -3.89
CA PHE A 365 -4.96 -19.25 -2.84
C PHE A 365 -6.40 -19.46 -3.31
N THR A 366 -6.77 -18.88 -4.43
CA THR A 366 -8.14 -18.98 -4.98
C THR A 366 -8.45 -20.41 -5.45
N HIS A 367 -7.46 -21.11 -6.01
CA HIS A 367 -7.60 -22.54 -6.34
C HIS A 367 -7.99 -23.36 -5.11
N THR A 368 -7.29 -23.16 -3.99
CA THR A 368 -7.63 -23.86 -2.74
C THR A 368 -9.01 -23.46 -2.21
N LEU A 369 -9.41 -22.20 -2.34
CA LEU A 369 -10.76 -21.74 -1.94
C LEU A 369 -11.86 -22.46 -2.71
N MET A 370 -11.64 -22.72 -3.99
CA MET A 370 -12.62 -23.42 -4.84
C MET A 370 -13.02 -24.79 -4.28
N ASP A 371 -12.12 -25.49 -3.59
CA ASP A 371 -12.32 -26.85 -3.08
C ASP A 371 -12.48 -26.92 -1.56
N LEU A 372 -12.64 -25.78 -0.89
CA LEU A 372 -12.81 -25.75 0.57
C LEU A 372 -14.06 -26.55 1.01
N PRO A 373 -13.91 -27.50 1.94
CA PRO A 373 -15.04 -28.22 2.51
C PRO A 373 -15.95 -27.29 3.32
N VAL A 374 -17.26 -27.49 3.24
CA VAL A 374 -18.22 -26.89 4.18
C VAL A 374 -17.83 -27.23 5.62
N GLY A 375 -17.90 -26.27 6.52
CA GLY A 375 -17.45 -26.38 7.90
C GLY A 375 -15.98 -25.94 8.11
N THR A 376 -15.25 -25.58 7.04
CA THR A 376 -13.91 -25.00 7.19
C THR A 376 -13.98 -23.67 7.94
N GLU A 377 -13.16 -23.51 8.98
CA GLU A 377 -12.95 -22.27 9.67
C GLU A 377 -11.98 -21.37 8.88
N ALA A 378 -12.38 -20.15 8.65
CA ALA A 378 -11.59 -19.09 8.05
C ALA A 378 -11.69 -17.83 8.92
N TYR A 379 -10.93 -16.79 8.60
CA TYR A 379 -10.92 -15.56 9.37
C TYR A 379 -11.06 -14.36 8.46
N VAL A 380 -11.82 -13.37 8.90
CA VAL A 380 -12.00 -12.12 8.16
C VAL A 380 -11.53 -10.93 8.99
N ARG A 381 -10.95 -9.96 8.33
CA ARG A 381 -10.68 -8.64 8.90
C ARG A 381 -11.20 -7.55 7.96
N GLY A 382 -11.55 -6.43 8.54
CA GLY A 382 -12.20 -5.33 7.84
C GLY A 382 -13.63 -5.11 8.39
N PRO A 383 -14.48 -4.36 7.66
CA PRO A 383 -14.21 -3.84 6.30
C PRO A 383 -13.09 -2.80 6.24
N HIS A 384 -12.48 -2.65 5.07
CA HIS A 384 -11.45 -1.67 4.73
C HIS A 384 -11.85 -0.93 3.46
N GLY A 385 -11.21 0.20 3.20
CA GLY A 385 -11.52 1.05 2.07
C GLY A 385 -12.27 2.30 2.47
N VAL A 386 -12.77 3.02 1.49
CA VAL A 386 -13.58 4.23 1.68
C VAL A 386 -14.94 3.97 1.05
N PRO A 387 -16.03 4.14 1.79
CA PRO A 387 -17.37 4.03 1.22
C PRO A 387 -17.54 4.93 0.00
N VAL A 388 -18.25 4.43 -0.99
CA VAL A 388 -18.66 5.20 -2.16
C VAL A 388 -19.79 6.15 -1.77
N GLU A 389 -19.70 7.41 -2.15
CA GLU A 389 -20.70 8.43 -1.90
C GLU A 389 -21.06 9.14 -3.22
N PRO A 390 -21.99 8.58 -4.03
CA PRO A 390 -22.44 9.26 -5.24
C PRO A 390 -23.26 10.51 -4.88
N PRO A 391 -23.32 11.52 -5.77
CA PRO A 391 -24.24 12.67 -5.58
C PRO A 391 -25.69 12.20 -5.41
N ASP A 392 -26.49 12.90 -4.58
CA ASP A 392 -27.85 12.52 -4.16
C ASP A 392 -28.81 12.18 -5.32
N ASP A 393 -28.71 12.88 -6.45
CA ASP A 393 -29.59 12.70 -7.62
C ASP A 393 -28.89 11.97 -8.80
N ALA A 394 -27.73 11.36 -8.57
CA ALA A 394 -26.98 10.68 -9.62
C ALA A 394 -27.72 9.44 -10.13
N ARG A 395 -27.74 9.25 -11.45
CA ARG A 395 -28.04 7.96 -12.05
C ARG A 395 -26.76 7.15 -12.17
N ILE A 396 -26.75 5.98 -11.58
CA ILE A 396 -25.56 5.12 -11.55
C ILE A 396 -25.54 4.25 -12.80
N MET A 397 -24.41 4.22 -13.51
CA MET A 397 -24.09 3.20 -14.52
C MET A 397 -22.89 2.38 -14.04
N ALA A 398 -23.15 1.16 -13.61
CA ALA A 398 -22.16 0.25 -13.08
C ALA A 398 -21.78 -0.81 -14.12
N VAL A 399 -20.47 -0.96 -14.41
CA VAL A 399 -19.96 -1.92 -15.41
C VAL A 399 -19.13 -2.97 -14.70
N ALA A 400 -19.53 -4.23 -14.86
CA ALA A 400 -18.94 -5.36 -14.15
C ALA A 400 -18.40 -6.44 -15.10
N GLY A 401 -17.29 -7.07 -14.67
CA GLY A 401 -16.79 -8.30 -15.24
C GLY A 401 -16.16 -9.17 -14.15
N GLY A 402 -16.33 -10.47 -14.22
CA GLY A 402 -15.77 -11.38 -13.23
C GLY A 402 -16.24 -11.07 -11.81
N THR A 403 -15.30 -11.01 -10.84
CA THR A 403 -15.58 -10.69 -9.43
C THR A 403 -16.10 -9.28 -9.21
N GLY A 404 -15.87 -8.37 -10.15
CA GLY A 404 -16.34 -6.99 -10.06
C GLY A 404 -17.85 -6.85 -9.94
N LEU A 405 -18.64 -7.88 -10.29
CA LEU A 405 -20.09 -7.87 -10.10
C LEU A 405 -20.47 -7.71 -8.62
N ALA A 406 -19.71 -8.30 -7.70
CA ALA A 406 -19.96 -8.15 -6.27
C ALA A 406 -19.91 -6.68 -5.82
N ALA A 407 -18.88 -5.93 -6.24
CA ALA A 407 -18.72 -4.53 -5.90
C ALA A 407 -19.83 -3.65 -6.50
N VAL A 408 -20.15 -3.83 -7.80
CA VAL A 408 -21.19 -3.01 -8.43
C VAL A 408 -22.61 -3.35 -7.94
N TYR A 409 -22.85 -4.60 -7.55
CA TYR A 409 -24.11 -5.00 -6.92
C TYR A 409 -24.33 -4.25 -5.60
N GLN A 410 -23.29 -4.15 -4.75
CA GLN A 410 -23.38 -3.37 -3.52
C GLN A 410 -23.71 -1.90 -3.77
N ILE A 411 -23.07 -1.28 -4.78
CA ILE A 411 -23.37 0.12 -5.14
C ILE A 411 -24.83 0.27 -5.57
N ALA A 412 -25.33 -0.61 -6.44
CA ALA A 412 -26.71 -0.56 -6.89
C ALA A 412 -27.72 -0.81 -5.74
N ARG A 413 -27.40 -1.73 -4.83
CA ARG A 413 -28.23 -2.05 -3.65
C ARG A 413 -28.33 -0.87 -2.70
N ASP A 414 -27.21 -0.21 -2.39
CA ASP A 414 -27.14 0.81 -1.36
C ASP A 414 -27.70 2.17 -1.82
N PHE A 415 -27.57 2.48 -3.11
CA PHE A 415 -27.98 3.79 -3.65
C PHE A 415 -29.20 3.74 -4.58
N GLY A 416 -29.51 2.60 -5.20
CA GLY A 416 -30.61 2.50 -6.17
C GLY A 416 -30.38 3.33 -7.43
N ASN A 417 -31.42 3.56 -8.25
CA ASN A 417 -31.36 4.32 -9.51
C ASN A 417 -30.17 3.93 -10.41
N ALA A 418 -29.99 2.61 -10.60
CA ALA A 418 -28.81 2.06 -11.22
C ALA A 418 -29.13 1.25 -12.47
N ASP A 419 -28.28 1.37 -13.49
CA ASP A 419 -28.13 0.42 -14.58
C ASP A 419 -26.88 -0.43 -14.31
N ILE A 420 -27.00 -1.76 -14.30
CA ILE A 420 -25.86 -2.70 -14.17
C ILE A 420 -25.58 -3.33 -15.52
N PHE A 421 -24.37 -3.14 -16.03
CA PHE A 421 -23.85 -3.76 -17.24
C PHE A 421 -22.91 -4.91 -16.86
N VAL A 422 -23.29 -6.14 -17.17
CA VAL A 422 -22.49 -7.34 -16.86
C VAL A 422 -21.92 -7.93 -18.12
N GLY A 423 -20.61 -8.11 -18.15
CA GLY A 423 -19.89 -8.75 -19.25
C GLY A 423 -19.29 -10.10 -18.84
N ALA A 424 -19.49 -11.12 -19.68
CA ALA A 424 -18.86 -12.42 -19.54
C ALA A 424 -18.47 -13.00 -20.91
N ARG A 425 -17.59 -14.02 -20.92
CA ARG A 425 -17.24 -14.72 -22.16
C ARG A 425 -18.42 -15.55 -22.72
N SER A 426 -19.22 -16.13 -21.79
CA SER A 426 -20.33 -17.04 -22.10
C SER A 426 -21.32 -17.10 -20.95
N GLU A 427 -22.54 -17.59 -21.22
CA GLU A 427 -23.64 -17.69 -20.25
C GLU A 427 -23.26 -18.46 -18.97
N ASN A 428 -22.50 -19.54 -19.08
CA ASN A 428 -22.11 -20.36 -17.92
C ASN A 428 -21.18 -19.65 -16.92
N ARG A 429 -20.68 -18.46 -17.25
CA ARG A 429 -19.87 -17.61 -16.39
C ARG A 429 -20.67 -16.48 -15.73
N LEU A 430 -21.94 -16.40 -16.02
CA LEU A 430 -22.87 -15.44 -15.42
C LEU A 430 -23.41 -16.00 -14.10
N TYR A 431 -23.54 -15.17 -13.12
CA TYR A 431 -24.09 -15.51 -11.81
C TYR A 431 -24.81 -14.32 -11.20
N PHE A 432 -25.69 -14.56 -10.26
CA PHE A 432 -26.35 -13.52 -9.43
C PHE A 432 -27.18 -12.51 -10.25
N LEU A 433 -27.65 -12.91 -11.46
CA LEU A 433 -28.34 -12.00 -12.35
C LEU A 433 -29.77 -11.68 -11.89
N ASP A 434 -30.46 -12.68 -11.31
CA ASP A 434 -31.84 -12.49 -10.80
C ASP A 434 -31.88 -11.47 -9.66
N GLU A 435 -30.88 -11.52 -8.77
CA GLU A 435 -30.73 -10.58 -7.68
C GLU A 435 -30.38 -9.17 -8.20
N CYS A 436 -29.50 -9.06 -9.19
CA CYS A 436 -29.19 -7.80 -9.85
C CYS A 436 -30.45 -7.18 -10.50
N ALA A 437 -31.25 -7.99 -11.20
CA ALA A 437 -32.46 -7.54 -11.87
C ALA A 437 -33.57 -7.08 -10.92
N GLN A 438 -33.53 -7.48 -9.64
CA GLN A 438 -34.48 -7.02 -8.61
C GLN A 438 -34.20 -5.60 -8.14
N ILE A 439 -32.96 -5.12 -8.28
CA ILE A 439 -32.51 -3.84 -7.69
C ILE A 439 -32.07 -2.80 -8.73
N ALA A 440 -31.87 -3.21 -9.99
CA ALA A 440 -31.34 -2.35 -11.03
C ALA A 440 -31.85 -2.75 -12.43
N ASP A 441 -31.74 -1.84 -13.40
CA ASP A 441 -31.91 -2.17 -14.81
C ASP A 441 -30.68 -2.98 -15.26
N LEU A 442 -30.87 -4.28 -15.52
CA LEU A 442 -29.80 -5.22 -15.82
C LEU A 442 -29.58 -5.33 -17.33
N HIS A 443 -28.34 -5.14 -17.77
CA HIS A 443 -27.88 -5.28 -19.15
C HIS A 443 -26.77 -6.33 -19.21
N VAL A 444 -27.02 -7.43 -19.93
CA VAL A 444 -26.08 -8.56 -20.03
C VAL A 444 -25.47 -8.61 -21.42
N ALA A 445 -24.16 -8.85 -21.49
CA ALA A 445 -23.43 -9.10 -22.72
C ALA A 445 -22.55 -10.35 -22.58
N THR A 446 -22.54 -11.22 -23.60
CA THR A 446 -21.61 -12.34 -23.70
C THR A 446 -20.83 -12.28 -25.01
N ASP A 447 -19.51 -12.54 -24.92
CA ASP A 447 -18.64 -12.47 -26.11
C ASP A 447 -19.08 -13.46 -27.20
N ASP A 448 -19.59 -14.63 -26.80
CA ASP A 448 -20.05 -15.71 -27.69
C ASP A 448 -21.53 -15.61 -28.08
N GLY A 449 -22.28 -14.63 -27.54
CA GLY A 449 -23.71 -14.43 -27.82
C GLY A 449 -24.62 -15.47 -27.17
N SER A 450 -24.14 -16.25 -26.20
CA SER A 450 -24.95 -17.29 -25.54
C SER A 450 -26.03 -16.69 -24.61
N SER A 451 -25.89 -15.43 -24.16
CA SER A 451 -26.89 -14.72 -23.35
C SER A 451 -26.79 -13.21 -23.56
N GLY A 452 -27.93 -12.54 -23.65
CA GLY A 452 -28.04 -11.10 -23.78
C GLY A 452 -27.46 -10.53 -25.08
N PHE A 453 -26.72 -9.42 -25.00
CA PHE A 453 -26.08 -8.79 -26.16
C PHE A 453 -24.90 -9.65 -26.63
N HIS A 454 -24.82 -9.92 -27.93
CA HIS A 454 -23.70 -10.64 -28.54
C HIS A 454 -22.54 -9.67 -28.80
N GLY A 455 -21.51 -9.73 -27.96
CA GLY A 455 -20.35 -8.87 -28.03
C GLY A 455 -19.86 -8.45 -26.64
N ARG A 456 -18.96 -7.51 -26.59
CA ARG A 456 -18.38 -7.02 -25.35
C ARG A 456 -19.34 -6.07 -24.62
N VAL A 457 -19.33 -6.10 -23.30
CA VAL A 457 -20.13 -5.19 -22.44
C VAL A 457 -19.85 -3.70 -22.77
N THR A 458 -18.67 -3.37 -23.22
CA THR A 458 -18.29 -2.01 -23.65
C THR A 458 -18.97 -1.56 -24.94
N GLU A 459 -19.32 -2.49 -25.84
CA GLU A 459 -20.08 -2.20 -27.04
C GLU A 459 -21.56 -1.93 -26.70
N LEU A 460 -22.15 -2.75 -25.82
CA LEU A 460 -23.47 -2.53 -25.28
C LEU A 460 -23.58 -1.19 -24.52
N LEU A 461 -22.56 -0.85 -23.71
CA LEU A 461 -22.46 0.43 -23.01
C LEU A 461 -22.42 1.61 -24.01
N ARG A 462 -21.62 1.51 -25.07
CA ARG A 462 -21.53 2.53 -26.12
C ARG A 462 -22.87 2.73 -26.83
N GLU A 463 -23.56 1.65 -27.18
CA GLU A 463 -24.89 1.72 -27.77
C GLU A 463 -25.87 2.45 -26.87
N ARG A 464 -25.87 2.13 -25.58
CA ARG A 464 -26.73 2.77 -24.59
C ARG A 464 -26.43 4.27 -24.46
N LEU A 465 -25.17 4.65 -24.31
CA LEU A 465 -24.75 6.05 -24.17
C LEU A 465 -25.03 6.88 -25.44
N SER A 466 -24.90 6.29 -26.63
CA SER A 466 -25.19 6.96 -27.88
C SER A 466 -26.67 7.33 -28.05
N ASN A 467 -27.56 6.58 -27.41
CA ASN A 467 -29.01 6.78 -27.48
C ASN A 467 -29.53 7.75 -26.39
N MET A 468 -28.67 8.24 -25.48
CA MET A 468 -29.03 9.17 -24.42
C MET A 468 -28.80 10.61 -24.85
N SER A 469 -29.64 11.53 -24.34
CA SER A 469 -29.46 12.97 -24.50
C SER A 469 -28.28 13.50 -23.65
N ASP A 470 -27.76 14.68 -23.98
CA ASP A 470 -26.71 15.33 -23.18
C ASP A 470 -27.14 15.60 -21.74
N THR A 471 -28.43 15.91 -21.53
CA THR A 471 -28.98 16.12 -20.19
C THR A 471 -28.96 14.83 -19.36
N GLU A 472 -29.36 13.71 -19.94
CA GLU A 472 -29.30 12.42 -19.26
C GLU A 472 -27.86 12.03 -18.95
N ARG A 473 -26.94 12.20 -19.90
CA ARG A 473 -25.50 11.91 -19.70
C ARG A 473 -24.86 12.77 -18.60
N SER A 474 -25.30 14.02 -18.45
CA SER A 474 -24.77 14.91 -17.42
C SER A 474 -25.14 14.49 -15.98
N ALA A 475 -26.17 13.68 -15.80
CA ALA A 475 -26.60 13.15 -14.50
C ALA A 475 -25.97 11.79 -14.17
N LEU A 476 -25.16 11.21 -15.08
CA LEU A 476 -24.57 9.90 -14.87
C LEU A 476 -23.35 9.95 -13.96
N VAL A 477 -23.19 8.89 -13.16
CA VAL A 477 -21.96 8.53 -12.46
C VAL A 477 -21.64 7.08 -12.77
N PHE A 478 -20.40 6.83 -13.15
CA PHE A 478 -19.97 5.49 -13.56
C PHE A 478 -19.14 4.84 -12.49
N TYR A 479 -19.38 3.55 -12.24
CA TYR A 479 -18.56 2.68 -11.42
C TYR A 479 -18.17 1.45 -12.23
N ASN A 480 -16.87 1.31 -12.50
CA ASN A 480 -16.32 0.18 -13.24
C ASN A 480 -15.56 -0.73 -12.29
N CYS A 481 -15.87 -2.04 -12.32
CA CYS A 481 -15.14 -3.02 -11.51
C CYS A 481 -14.94 -4.33 -12.26
N GLY A 482 -13.73 -4.85 -12.26
CA GLY A 482 -13.38 -6.11 -12.91
C GLY A 482 -11.97 -6.11 -13.53
N PRO A 483 -11.71 -7.02 -14.48
CA PRO A 483 -10.41 -7.14 -15.11
C PRO A 483 -9.92 -5.82 -15.74
N GLU A 484 -8.67 -5.47 -15.50
CA GLU A 484 -8.05 -4.22 -15.93
C GLU A 484 -8.30 -3.87 -17.42
N PRO A 485 -8.17 -4.80 -18.38
CA PRO A 485 -8.46 -4.47 -19.78
C PRO A 485 -9.92 -4.08 -20.04
N MET A 486 -10.89 -4.67 -19.30
CA MET A 486 -12.30 -4.32 -19.41
C MET A 486 -12.57 -2.93 -18.83
N VAL A 487 -12.01 -2.65 -17.64
CA VAL A 487 -12.15 -1.35 -16.97
C VAL A 487 -11.62 -0.23 -17.86
N HIS A 488 -10.40 -0.35 -18.39
CA HIS A 488 -9.83 0.64 -19.31
C HIS A 488 -10.66 0.83 -20.59
N ALA A 489 -11.21 -0.27 -21.14
CA ALA A 489 -12.06 -0.17 -22.31
C ALA A 489 -13.41 0.52 -22.00
N ALA A 490 -13.98 0.27 -20.81
CA ALA A 490 -15.19 0.96 -20.35
C ALA A 490 -14.95 2.46 -20.14
N GLU A 491 -13.86 2.83 -19.47
CA GLU A 491 -13.45 4.24 -19.30
C GLU A 491 -13.26 4.95 -20.66
N ALA A 492 -12.61 4.30 -21.61
CA ALA A 492 -12.41 4.87 -22.95
C ALA A 492 -13.74 5.19 -23.62
N VAL A 493 -14.72 4.28 -23.54
CA VAL A 493 -16.07 4.53 -24.05
C VAL A 493 -16.77 5.66 -23.30
N GLN A 494 -16.72 5.66 -21.98
CA GLN A 494 -17.37 6.68 -21.15
C GLN A 494 -16.83 8.09 -21.41
N ARG A 495 -15.52 8.23 -21.61
CA ARG A 495 -14.87 9.51 -21.93
C ARG A 495 -15.25 10.09 -23.30
N GLU A 496 -15.81 9.29 -24.22
CA GLU A 496 -16.37 9.79 -25.49
C GLU A 496 -17.65 10.61 -25.27
N PHE A 497 -18.38 10.35 -24.18
CA PHE A 497 -19.72 10.90 -23.91
C PHE A 497 -19.82 11.76 -22.65
N CYS A 498 -18.95 11.54 -21.66
CA CYS A 498 -19.07 12.08 -20.33
C CYS A 498 -17.72 12.65 -19.83
N LYS A 499 -17.77 13.42 -18.76
CA LYS A 499 -16.59 14.06 -18.17
C LYS A 499 -15.82 13.06 -17.28
N PRO A 500 -14.49 13.22 -17.17
CA PRO A 500 -13.66 12.35 -16.31
C PRO A 500 -14.12 12.29 -14.84
N GLU A 501 -14.66 13.38 -14.31
CA GLU A 501 -15.11 13.50 -12.91
C GLU A 501 -16.35 12.63 -12.59
N GLN A 502 -17.01 12.09 -13.64
CA GLN A 502 -18.14 11.18 -13.51
C GLN A 502 -17.72 9.70 -13.48
N ILE A 503 -16.42 9.39 -13.64
CA ILE A 503 -15.94 8.02 -13.88
C ILE A 503 -15.07 7.57 -12.72
N PHE A 504 -15.51 6.52 -12.03
CA PHE A 504 -14.79 5.85 -10.95
C PHE A 504 -14.54 4.39 -11.32
N SER A 505 -13.35 3.90 -11.01
CA SER A 505 -12.95 2.54 -11.38
C SER A 505 -12.18 1.85 -10.28
N ALA A 506 -12.45 0.55 -10.11
CA ALA A 506 -11.68 -0.38 -9.32
C ALA A 506 -11.21 -1.53 -10.21
N ILE A 507 -9.94 -1.86 -10.13
CA ILE A 507 -9.31 -2.93 -10.92
C ILE A 507 -9.10 -4.13 -10.01
N ASP A 508 -9.49 -5.31 -10.47
CA ASP A 508 -9.18 -6.58 -9.80
C ASP A 508 -7.67 -6.84 -9.88
N TYR A 509 -7.04 -7.11 -8.73
CA TYR A 509 -5.62 -7.45 -8.61
C TYR A 509 -5.41 -8.95 -8.46
#